data_2f1a93688579984e83a1163faf962ba0
#
_entry.id   2f1a93688579984e83a1163faf962ba0
#
_cell.length_a   1.000
_cell.length_b   1.000
_cell.length_c   1.000
_cell.angle_alpha   90.00
_cell.angle_beta   90.00
_cell.angle_gamma   90.00
#
_symmetry.space_group_name_H-M   'P 1'
#
loop_
_entity.id
_entity.type
_entity.pdbx_description
1 polymer ?
#
loop_
_entity_poly.entity_id
_entity_poly.type
_entity_poly.pdbx_seq_one_letter_code
_entity_poly.pdbx_strand_id
1 'polypeptide(L)'
;VNNRKLINEILVAENIAEKNREAVIRELDKLDKLSKKEVADNLKKYNAEKILKIFTGKESSFEKYSLYSEVKKLKEAVKIYGVDVEFRPYLARGFSYYTGSVFEVWSQELGVSLSGGGSYLINDVESCGISFGLEPISLLCKIDGEAVEALIISLGQEKVAIELAEKLRSDEIKVQTLLDKTIGKALEYANAKEIEKVIFVGDEEVK
;
A
#
# COMPACT_ATOMS: atom_id res chain seq x y z
N VAL A 1 -9.38 10.09 4.35
CA VAL A 1 -10.41 9.05 4.65
C VAL A 1 -11.67 9.29 3.86
N ASN A 2 -12.45 8.25 3.62
CA ASN A 2 -13.80 8.29 3.04
C ASN A 2 -14.60 7.04 3.48
N ASN A 3 -15.83 6.90 2.96
CA ASN A 3 -16.68 5.73 3.14
C ASN A 3 -17.34 5.32 1.82
N ARG A 4 -17.20 4.07 1.41
CA ARG A 4 -17.78 3.52 0.16
C ARG A 4 -19.31 3.55 0.15
N LYS A 5 -19.94 3.40 1.32
CA LYS A 5 -21.40 3.51 1.46
C LYS A 5 -21.88 4.94 1.15
N LEU A 6 -21.14 5.98 1.61
CA LEU A 6 -21.43 7.37 1.30
C LEU A 6 -21.31 7.64 -0.21
N ILE A 7 -20.25 7.14 -0.85
CA ILE A 7 -20.11 7.29 -2.31
C ILE A 7 -21.33 6.69 -3.01
N ASN A 8 -21.73 5.48 -2.63
CA ASN A 8 -22.90 4.82 -3.23
C ASN A 8 -24.22 5.58 -2.94
N GLU A 9 -24.41 6.13 -1.74
CA GLU A 9 -25.58 6.98 -1.42
C GLU A 9 -25.67 8.17 -2.40
N ILE A 10 -24.54 8.84 -2.65
CA ILE A 10 -24.48 9.97 -3.57
C ILE A 10 -24.79 9.52 -5.01
N LEU A 11 -24.22 8.40 -5.47
CA LEU A 11 -24.47 7.91 -6.82
C LEU A 11 -25.94 7.50 -7.02
N VAL A 12 -26.58 6.97 -5.99
CA VAL A 12 -28.03 6.67 -6.01
C VAL A 12 -28.83 7.97 -6.09
N ALA A 13 -28.51 8.95 -5.25
CA ALA A 13 -29.21 10.25 -5.22
C ALA A 13 -29.11 11.00 -6.56
N GLU A 14 -27.98 10.84 -7.26
CA GLU A 14 -27.72 11.45 -8.58
C GLU A 14 -28.20 10.56 -9.75
N ASN A 15 -28.98 9.51 -9.48
CA ASN A 15 -29.56 8.59 -10.47
C ASN A 15 -28.54 7.90 -11.37
N ILE A 16 -27.34 7.63 -10.86
CA ILE A 16 -26.35 6.84 -11.60
C ILE A 16 -26.80 5.37 -11.65
N ALA A 17 -26.96 4.85 -12.88
CA ALA A 17 -27.37 3.48 -13.10
C ALA A 17 -26.43 2.48 -12.38
N GLU A 18 -26.99 1.50 -11.70
CA GLU A 18 -26.25 0.54 -10.87
C GLU A 18 -25.07 -0.11 -11.61
N LYS A 19 -25.30 -0.57 -12.83
CA LYS A 19 -24.27 -1.15 -13.70
C LYS A 19 -23.08 -0.23 -13.99
N ASN A 20 -23.22 1.08 -13.80
CA ASN A 20 -22.18 2.06 -14.09
C ASN A 20 -21.46 2.53 -12.81
N ARG A 21 -21.99 2.28 -11.60
CA ARG A 21 -21.48 2.87 -10.36
C ARG A 21 -20.02 2.52 -10.11
N GLU A 22 -19.64 1.25 -10.25
CA GLU A 22 -18.24 0.85 -10.06
C GLU A 22 -17.28 1.51 -11.07
N ALA A 23 -17.69 1.66 -12.33
CA ALA A 23 -16.89 2.35 -13.33
C ALA A 23 -16.76 3.84 -12.99
N VAL A 24 -17.85 4.49 -12.56
CA VAL A 24 -17.87 5.88 -12.14
C VAL A 24 -16.97 6.10 -10.91
N ILE A 25 -17.01 5.20 -9.93
CA ILE A 25 -16.16 5.26 -8.75
C ILE A 25 -14.68 5.19 -9.14
N ARG A 26 -14.31 4.28 -10.07
CA ARG A 26 -12.93 4.17 -10.56
C ARG A 26 -12.47 5.42 -11.31
N GLU A 27 -13.36 6.13 -11.99
CA GLU A 27 -13.00 7.41 -12.63
C GLU A 27 -12.82 8.52 -11.61
N LEU A 28 -13.66 8.58 -10.56
CA LEU A 28 -13.52 9.54 -9.46
C LEU A 28 -12.21 9.36 -8.70
N ASP A 29 -11.81 8.11 -8.44
CA ASP A 29 -10.57 7.78 -7.72
C ASP A 29 -9.30 8.27 -8.46
N LYS A 30 -9.41 8.57 -9.75
CA LYS A 30 -8.31 9.15 -10.54
C LYS A 30 -8.09 10.66 -10.31
N LEU A 31 -8.94 11.33 -9.53
CA LEU A 31 -8.79 12.76 -9.23
C LEU A 31 -7.48 13.10 -8.51
N ASP A 32 -6.82 12.13 -7.90
CA ASP A 32 -5.48 12.30 -7.34
C ASP A 32 -4.37 12.35 -8.42
N LYS A 33 -4.65 11.85 -9.64
CA LYS A 33 -3.67 11.66 -10.72
C LYS A 33 -3.99 12.43 -11.99
N LEU A 34 -5.26 12.68 -12.24
CA LEU A 34 -5.75 13.32 -13.44
C LEU A 34 -6.39 14.68 -13.13
N SER A 35 -6.37 15.57 -14.10
CA SER A 35 -7.09 16.85 -13.99
C SER A 35 -8.60 16.64 -13.91
N LYS A 36 -9.30 17.58 -13.26
CA LYS A 36 -10.77 17.59 -13.21
C LYS A 36 -11.41 17.51 -14.60
N LYS A 37 -10.78 18.09 -15.61
CA LYS A 37 -11.28 18.07 -17.00
C LYS A 37 -11.23 16.68 -17.57
N GLU A 38 -10.11 15.98 -17.44
CA GLU A 38 -9.95 14.61 -17.93
C GLU A 38 -10.93 13.65 -17.25
N VAL A 39 -11.08 13.77 -15.91
CA VAL A 39 -12.07 12.96 -15.18
C VAL A 39 -13.49 13.28 -15.62
N ALA A 40 -13.85 14.58 -15.83
CA ALA A 40 -15.15 14.96 -16.35
C ALA A 40 -15.41 14.35 -17.74
N ASP A 41 -14.44 14.38 -18.63
CA ASP A 41 -14.57 13.81 -19.98
C ASP A 41 -14.76 12.27 -19.92
N ASN A 42 -14.07 11.60 -19.02
CA ASN A 42 -14.27 10.16 -18.78
C ASN A 42 -15.67 9.84 -18.23
N LEU A 43 -16.18 10.66 -17.31
CA LEU A 43 -17.50 10.49 -16.70
C LEU A 43 -18.65 10.70 -17.67
N LYS A 44 -18.48 11.44 -18.77
CA LYS A 44 -19.49 11.62 -19.82
C LYS A 44 -19.99 10.28 -20.40
N LYS A 45 -19.11 9.27 -20.50
CA LYS A 45 -19.47 7.92 -20.98
C LYS A 45 -20.59 7.27 -20.16
N TYR A 46 -20.76 7.72 -18.93
CA TYR A 46 -21.74 7.22 -17.97
C TYR A 46 -22.88 8.22 -17.68
N ASN A 47 -22.90 9.36 -18.40
CA ASN A 47 -23.77 10.52 -18.11
C ASN A 47 -23.62 11.00 -16.67
N ALA A 48 -22.39 10.97 -16.12
CA ALA A 48 -22.09 11.20 -14.73
C ALA A 48 -21.19 12.44 -14.49
N GLU A 49 -20.92 13.27 -15.49
CA GLU A 49 -20.01 14.42 -15.38
C GLU A 49 -20.46 15.43 -14.31
N LYS A 50 -21.75 15.52 -14.06
CA LYS A 50 -22.34 16.46 -13.08
C LYS A 50 -21.92 16.12 -11.64
N ILE A 51 -21.66 14.84 -11.33
CA ILE A 51 -21.29 14.43 -9.98
C ILE A 51 -19.92 14.97 -9.56
N LEU A 52 -19.06 15.30 -10.53
CA LEU A 52 -17.72 15.83 -10.25
C LEU A 52 -17.78 17.07 -9.37
N LYS A 53 -18.80 17.94 -9.58
CA LYS A 53 -19.02 19.14 -8.76
C LYS A 53 -19.30 18.78 -7.29
N ILE A 54 -19.98 17.67 -7.04
CA ILE A 54 -20.26 17.19 -5.68
C ILE A 54 -18.95 16.70 -5.06
N PHE A 55 -18.27 15.77 -5.72
CA PHE A 55 -17.06 15.15 -5.20
C PHE A 55 -15.84 16.08 -5.10
N THR A 56 -15.87 17.24 -5.71
CA THR A 56 -14.86 18.31 -5.54
C THR A 56 -15.37 19.47 -4.70
N GLY A 57 -16.53 19.34 -4.08
CA GLY A 57 -17.14 20.34 -3.22
C GLY A 57 -16.50 20.41 -1.83
N LYS A 58 -16.96 21.39 -1.03
CA LYS A 58 -16.53 21.51 0.37
C LYS A 58 -17.12 20.40 1.23
N GLU A 59 -16.41 19.96 2.26
CA GLU A 59 -16.84 18.92 3.19
C GLU A 59 -18.24 19.17 3.77
N SER A 60 -18.58 20.42 4.11
CA SER A 60 -19.89 20.78 4.62
C SER A 60 -21.07 20.46 3.68
N SER A 61 -20.82 20.34 2.38
CA SER A 61 -21.86 19.97 1.41
C SER A 61 -22.30 18.51 1.51
N PHE A 62 -21.55 17.69 2.22
CA PHE A 62 -21.84 16.27 2.41
C PHE A 62 -22.72 16.01 3.64
N GLU A 63 -22.93 16.99 4.50
CA GLU A 63 -23.79 16.87 5.70
C GLU A 63 -25.24 16.52 5.41
N LYS A 64 -25.71 16.79 4.20
CA LYS A 64 -27.05 16.42 3.72
C LYS A 64 -27.20 14.90 3.46
N TYR A 65 -26.10 14.16 3.35
CA TYR A 65 -26.13 12.71 3.13
C TYR A 65 -26.06 11.98 4.47
N SER A 66 -26.94 11.00 4.66
CA SER A 66 -27.08 10.30 5.95
C SER A 66 -25.82 9.55 6.35
N LEU A 67 -25.15 8.93 5.37
CA LEU A 67 -23.95 8.12 5.58
C LEU A 67 -22.68 8.95 5.78
N TYR A 68 -22.73 10.27 5.62
CA TYR A 68 -21.62 11.13 6.03
C TYR A 68 -21.37 11.07 7.55
N SER A 69 -22.40 10.71 8.34
CA SER A 69 -22.25 10.45 9.78
C SER A 69 -21.18 9.39 10.09
N GLU A 70 -20.99 8.39 9.23
CA GLU A 70 -19.97 7.37 9.41
C GLU A 70 -18.55 7.94 9.24
N VAL A 71 -18.37 8.90 8.34
CA VAL A 71 -17.10 9.63 8.18
C VAL A 71 -16.82 10.48 9.43
N LYS A 72 -17.84 11.18 9.97
CA LYS A 72 -17.69 11.96 11.21
C LYS A 72 -17.26 11.07 12.38
N LYS A 73 -17.94 9.94 12.59
CA LYS A 73 -17.58 8.96 13.66
C LYS A 73 -16.15 8.48 13.51
N LEU A 74 -15.72 8.15 12.27
CA LEU A 74 -14.35 7.73 12.01
C LEU A 74 -13.34 8.84 12.37
N LYS A 75 -13.59 10.08 11.94
CA LYS A 75 -12.74 11.24 12.27
C LYS A 75 -12.63 11.45 13.78
N GLU A 76 -13.74 11.36 14.49
CA GLU A 76 -13.80 11.49 15.96
C GLU A 76 -13.01 10.36 16.65
N ALA A 77 -13.19 9.11 16.20
CA ALA A 77 -12.49 7.96 16.77
C ALA A 77 -10.97 8.06 16.57
N VAL A 78 -10.53 8.42 15.36
CA VAL A 78 -9.10 8.55 15.05
C VAL A 78 -8.45 9.70 15.83
N LYS A 79 -9.21 10.78 16.08
CA LYS A 79 -8.74 11.93 16.86
C LYS A 79 -8.39 11.57 18.30
N ILE A 80 -9.03 10.55 18.90
CA ILE A 80 -8.69 10.04 20.23
C ILE A 80 -7.23 9.55 20.28
N TYR A 81 -6.71 9.06 19.15
CA TYR A 81 -5.30 8.63 19.01
C TYR A 81 -4.35 9.78 18.65
N GLY A 82 -4.81 11.03 18.69
CA GLY A 82 -4.00 12.20 18.34
C GLY A 82 -3.71 12.37 16.86
N VAL A 83 -4.50 11.72 15.99
CA VAL A 83 -4.32 11.78 14.53
C VAL A 83 -5.46 12.57 13.90
N ASP A 84 -5.10 13.61 13.12
CA ASP A 84 -6.06 14.33 12.29
C ASP A 84 -6.12 13.71 10.89
N VAL A 85 -7.34 13.53 10.39
CA VAL A 85 -7.57 12.96 9.06
C VAL A 85 -8.41 13.89 8.19
N GLU A 86 -8.03 13.98 6.91
CA GLU A 86 -8.76 14.74 5.91
C GLU A 86 -9.83 13.88 5.24
N PHE A 87 -11.03 14.42 5.08
CA PHE A 87 -12.07 13.81 4.27
C PHE A 87 -11.79 14.06 2.79
N ARG A 88 -11.63 12.98 2.02
CA ARG A 88 -11.45 13.01 0.56
C ARG A 88 -12.63 12.31 -0.11
N PRO A 89 -13.66 13.05 -0.55
CA PRO A 89 -14.92 12.45 -1.01
C PRO A 89 -14.76 11.51 -2.21
N TYR A 90 -13.75 11.71 -3.04
CA TYR A 90 -13.46 10.86 -4.19
C TYR A 90 -12.53 9.68 -3.89
N LEU A 91 -11.93 9.60 -2.71
CA LEU A 91 -11.11 8.45 -2.32
C LEU A 91 -11.98 7.19 -2.26
N ALA A 92 -11.69 6.25 -3.14
CA ALA A 92 -12.47 5.01 -3.23
C ALA A 92 -11.61 3.74 -3.11
N ARG A 93 -10.32 3.84 -3.32
CA ARG A 93 -9.38 2.72 -3.47
C ARG A 93 -9.70 1.86 -4.69
N GLY A 94 -8.69 1.27 -5.32
CA GLY A 94 -8.82 0.56 -6.60
C GLY A 94 -9.60 -0.75 -6.57
N PHE A 95 -9.88 -1.30 -5.38
CA PHE A 95 -10.54 -2.60 -5.24
C PHE A 95 -12.04 -2.45 -4.91
N SER A 96 -12.87 -3.22 -5.61
CA SER A 96 -14.33 -3.22 -5.45
C SER A 96 -14.82 -3.91 -4.17
N TYR A 97 -13.96 -4.68 -3.49
CA TYR A 97 -14.34 -5.42 -2.29
C TYR A 97 -14.54 -4.55 -1.04
N TYR A 98 -14.07 -3.30 -1.04
CA TYR A 98 -14.32 -2.40 0.09
C TYR A 98 -15.80 -2.06 0.22
N THR A 99 -16.34 -2.25 1.42
CA THR A 99 -17.77 -2.07 1.72
C THR A 99 -18.08 -0.92 2.66
N GLY A 100 -17.07 -0.37 3.31
CA GLY A 100 -17.24 0.69 4.33
C GLY A 100 -16.16 1.76 4.24
N SER A 101 -15.57 2.08 5.37
CA SER A 101 -14.50 3.09 5.47
C SER A 101 -13.28 2.69 4.67
N VAL A 102 -12.68 3.67 3.99
CA VAL A 102 -11.41 3.55 3.25
C VAL A 102 -10.48 4.68 3.66
N PHE A 103 -9.19 4.40 3.66
CA PHE A 103 -8.17 5.38 4.01
C PHE A 103 -6.89 5.20 3.19
N GLU A 104 -6.13 6.28 3.10
CA GLU A 104 -4.76 6.32 2.61
C GLU A 104 -3.90 7.20 3.50
N VAL A 105 -2.64 6.82 3.65
CA VAL A 105 -1.59 7.61 4.30
C VAL A 105 -0.64 8.09 3.22
N TRP A 106 -0.49 9.41 3.11
CA TRP A 106 0.33 10.05 2.09
C TRP A 106 1.57 10.67 2.70
N SER A 107 2.69 10.53 2.00
CA SER A 107 3.90 11.31 2.28
C SER A 107 3.80 12.65 1.57
N GLN A 108 3.91 13.74 2.32
CA GLN A 108 4.05 15.07 1.74
C GLN A 108 5.40 15.25 1.04
N GLU A 109 6.45 14.61 1.56
CA GLU A 109 7.81 14.68 1.03
C GLU A 109 7.92 13.99 -0.34
N LEU A 110 7.38 12.78 -0.47
CA LEU A 110 7.44 12.00 -1.70
C LEU A 110 6.26 12.26 -2.65
N GLY A 111 5.17 12.87 -2.17
CA GLY A 111 3.95 13.08 -2.95
C GLY A 111 3.26 11.78 -3.37
N VAL A 112 3.45 10.69 -2.63
CA VAL A 112 2.87 9.37 -2.93
C VAL A 112 2.19 8.74 -1.72
N SER A 113 1.28 7.80 -1.97
CA SER A 113 0.65 6.98 -0.93
C SER A 113 1.64 5.97 -0.37
N LEU A 114 1.82 5.97 0.95
CA LEU A 114 2.67 5.02 1.69
C LEU A 114 1.91 3.77 2.11
N SER A 115 0.63 3.95 2.39
CA SER A 115 -0.21 2.91 2.98
C SER A 115 -1.66 3.17 2.64
N GLY A 116 -2.46 2.15 2.70
CA GLY A 116 -3.88 2.32 2.58
C GLY A 116 -4.64 1.03 2.86
N GLY A 117 -5.92 1.22 3.13
CA GLY A 117 -6.77 0.11 3.54
C GLY A 117 -8.23 0.50 3.65
N GLY A 118 -8.98 -0.32 4.35
CA GLY A 118 -10.38 -0.07 4.60
C GLY A 118 -11.12 -1.30 5.09
N SER A 119 -12.42 -1.14 5.26
CA SER A 119 -13.31 -2.22 5.70
C SER A 119 -13.93 -2.95 4.51
N TYR A 120 -14.07 -4.25 4.69
CA TYR A 120 -14.64 -5.19 3.71
C TYR A 120 -15.29 -6.38 4.44
N LEU A 121 -15.94 -7.25 3.68
CA LEU A 121 -16.55 -8.46 4.22
C LEU A 121 -15.77 -9.70 3.79
N ILE A 122 -15.57 -10.63 4.73
CA ILE A 122 -15.09 -11.99 4.47
C ILE A 122 -16.12 -12.94 5.03
N ASN A 123 -16.81 -13.68 4.18
CA ASN A 123 -17.88 -14.59 4.58
C ASN A 123 -18.90 -13.90 5.52
N ASP A 124 -19.36 -12.71 5.12
CA ASP A 124 -20.28 -11.85 5.87
C ASP A 124 -19.76 -11.33 7.23
N VAL A 125 -18.49 -11.53 7.53
CA VAL A 125 -17.84 -10.96 8.72
C VAL A 125 -17.17 -9.64 8.36
N GLU A 126 -17.53 -8.57 9.08
CA GLU A 126 -16.85 -7.28 8.93
C GLU A 126 -15.38 -7.41 9.29
N SER A 127 -14.53 -7.00 8.37
CA SER A 127 -13.08 -7.10 8.45
C SER A 127 -12.47 -5.77 8.06
N CYS A 128 -11.26 -5.50 8.54
CA CYS A 128 -10.48 -4.33 8.15
C CYS A 128 -9.07 -4.77 7.81
N GLY A 129 -8.50 -4.18 6.78
CA GLY A 129 -7.13 -4.45 6.36
C GLY A 129 -6.37 -3.20 6.02
N ILE A 130 -5.04 -3.32 6.12
CA ILE A 130 -4.09 -2.29 5.75
C ILE A 130 -2.98 -2.92 4.93
N SER A 131 -2.50 -2.20 3.92
CA SER A 131 -1.32 -2.55 3.14
C SER A 131 -0.32 -1.40 3.15
N PHE A 132 0.96 -1.74 3.05
CA PHE A 132 2.06 -0.78 3.02
C PHE A 132 2.82 -0.90 1.69
N GLY A 133 3.22 0.24 1.14
CA GLY A 133 4.15 0.30 0.03
C GLY A 133 5.58 0.15 0.55
N LEU A 134 6.21 -1.00 0.35
CA LEU A 134 7.57 -1.25 0.83
C LEU A 134 8.56 -0.24 0.25
N GLU A 135 8.52 -0.02 -1.06
CA GLU A 135 9.43 0.90 -1.75
C GLU A 135 9.31 2.35 -1.24
N PRO A 136 8.13 3.00 -1.23
CA PRO A 136 8.03 4.37 -0.73
C PRO A 136 8.34 4.50 0.76
N ILE A 137 8.08 3.47 1.59
CA ILE A 137 8.47 3.48 2.99
C ILE A 137 9.99 3.38 3.13
N SER A 138 10.64 2.52 2.36
CA SER A 138 12.11 2.38 2.41
C SER A 138 12.85 3.64 2.00
N LEU A 139 12.28 4.45 1.09
CA LEU A 139 12.86 5.75 0.70
C LEU A 139 12.81 6.79 1.83
N LEU A 140 11.81 6.69 2.73
CA LEU A 140 11.68 7.58 3.89
C LEU A 140 12.41 7.04 5.13
N CYS A 141 12.75 5.76 5.11
CA CYS A 141 13.36 5.10 6.24
C CYS A 141 14.81 5.58 6.40
N LYS A 142 15.12 6.15 7.57
CA LYS A 142 16.47 6.56 7.96
C LYS A 142 17.11 5.50 8.86
N ILE A 143 16.80 4.25 8.62
CA ILE A 143 17.49 3.14 9.29
C ILE A 143 18.81 2.96 8.56
N ASP A 144 19.90 3.25 9.25
CA ASP A 144 21.22 2.81 8.80
C ASP A 144 21.16 1.28 8.77
N GLY A 145 21.19 0.74 7.54
CA GLY A 145 21.19 -0.70 7.36
C GLY A 145 22.39 -1.27 8.11
N GLU A 146 22.12 -2.08 9.11
CA GLU A 146 23.22 -2.77 9.78
C GLU A 146 23.99 -3.59 8.75
N ALA A 147 25.28 -3.34 8.64
CA ALA A 147 26.12 -3.97 7.65
C ALA A 147 26.06 -5.51 7.79
N VAL A 148 25.89 -6.21 6.68
CA VAL A 148 26.01 -7.67 6.64
C VAL A 148 27.46 -8.03 6.92
N GLU A 149 27.70 -8.84 7.94
CA GLU A 149 29.06 -9.20 8.38
C GLU A 149 29.67 -10.29 7.51
N ALA A 150 28.84 -11.18 6.97
CA ALA A 150 29.30 -12.25 6.10
C ALA A 150 28.29 -12.63 5.02
N LEU A 151 28.79 -13.00 3.85
CA LEU A 151 28.02 -13.55 2.74
C LEU A 151 28.33 -15.05 2.62
N ILE A 152 27.32 -15.89 2.68
CA ILE A 152 27.42 -17.32 2.45
C ILE A 152 27.01 -17.61 1.01
N ILE A 153 27.90 -18.27 0.25
CA ILE A 153 27.66 -18.63 -1.15
C ILE A 153 27.59 -20.15 -1.25
N SER A 154 26.42 -20.66 -1.66
CA SER A 154 26.26 -22.08 -1.96
C SER A 154 26.86 -22.42 -3.35
N LEU A 155 27.63 -23.47 -3.42
CA LEU A 155 28.15 -24.07 -4.65
C LEU A 155 27.57 -25.49 -4.81
N GLY A 156 26.23 -25.58 -4.85
CA GLY A 156 25.47 -26.83 -4.94
C GLY A 156 25.20 -27.52 -3.59
N GLN A 157 25.46 -26.83 -2.47
CA GLN A 157 25.24 -27.32 -1.11
C GLN A 157 24.29 -26.44 -0.34
N GLU A 158 23.07 -26.17 -0.92
CA GLU A 158 22.09 -25.21 -0.40
C GLU A 158 21.68 -25.54 1.03
N LYS A 159 21.44 -26.82 1.33
CA LYS A 159 21.02 -27.25 2.67
C LYS A 159 22.06 -26.86 3.72
N VAL A 160 23.34 -27.18 3.47
CA VAL A 160 24.43 -26.89 4.41
C VAL A 160 24.65 -25.38 4.55
N ALA A 161 24.55 -24.65 3.43
CA ALA A 161 24.63 -23.18 3.43
C ALA A 161 23.52 -22.53 4.29
N ILE A 162 22.29 -23.05 4.20
CA ILE A 162 21.16 -22.57 5.02
C ILE A 162 21.38 -22.93 6.49
N GLU A 163 21.75 -24.15 6.81
CA GLU A 163 22.02 -24.60 8.20
C GLU A 163 23.14 -23.76 8.83
N LEU A 164 24.22 -23.47 8.08
CA LEU A 164 25.28 -22.58 8.53
C LEU A 164 24.78 -21.16 8.77
N ALA A 165 23.96 -20.62 7.87
CA ALA A 165 23.38 -19.30 8.04
C ALA A 165 22.52 -19.21 9.29
N GLU A 166 21.66 -20.21 9.56
CA GLU A 166 20.82 -20.23 10.75
C GLU A 166 21.66 -20.32 12.03
N LYS A 167 22.74 -21.10 12.01
CA LYS A 167 23.67 -21.17 13.14
C LYS A 167 24.33 -19.82 13.42
N LEU A 168 24.87 -19.17 12.39
CA LEU A 168 25.50 -17.85 12.56
C LEU A 168 24.51 -16.77 13.02
N ARG A 169 23.26 -16.80 12.53
CA ARG A 169 22.20 -15.91 13.00
C ARG A 169 21.83 -16.14 14.45
N SER A 170 21.84 -17.40 14.92
CA SER A 170 21.60 -17.70 16.33
C SER A 170 22.73 -17.20 17.25
N ASP A 171 23.93 -17.01 16.70
CA ASP A 171 25.08 -16.38 17.35
C ASP A 171 25.10 -14.85 17.13
N GLU A 172 23.97 -14.24 16.71
CA GLU A 172 23.78 -12.82 16.44
C GLU A 172 24.65 -12.23 15.32
N ILE A 173 25.25 -13.08 14.47
CA ILE A 173 26.04 -12.66 13.32
C ILE A 173 25.11 -12.38 12.13
N LYS A 174 25.22 -11.19 11.54
CA LYS A 174 24.39 -10.76 10.41
C LYS A 174 24.90 -11.35 9.11
N VAL A 175 24.22 -12.39 8.64
CA VAL A 175 24.61 -13.09 7.41
C VAL A 175 23.54 -13.02 6.34
N GLN A 176 24.01 -12.93 5.10
CA GLN A 176 23.21 -13.10 3.89
C GLN A 176 23.63 -14.37 3.17
N THR A 177 22.67 -15.03 2.50
CA THR A 177 22.93 -16.23 1.69
C THR A 177 22.63 -15.96 0.22
N LEU A 178 23.47 -16.47 -0.67
CA LEU A 178 23.25 -16.55 -2.12
C LEU A 178 23.31 -18.01 -2.55
N LEU A 179 22.18 -18.56 -3.01
CA LEU A 179 22.06 -19.99 -3.32
C LEU A 179 22.27 -20.32 -4.81
N ASP A 180 21.92 -19.38 -5.72
CA ASP A 180 21.87 -19.62 -7.17
C ASP A 180 22.73 -18.62 -7.96
N LYS A 181 23.89 -18.23 -7.46
CA LYS A 181 24.77 -17.28 -8.15
C LYS A 181 26.11 -17.90 -8.52
N THR A 182 26.62 -17.51 -9.67
CA THR A 182 28.03 -17.83 -10.00
C THR A 182 28.96 -17.09 -9.06
N ILE A 183 30.14 -17.68 -8.76
CA ILE A 183 31.14 -17.10 -7.86
C ILE A 183 31.44 -15.64 -8.23
N GLY A 184 31.68 -15.35 -9.53
CA GLY A 184 31.97 -13.99 -10.00
C GLY A 184 30.86 -12.97 -9.62
N LYS A 185 29.61 -13.30 -9.91
CA LYS A 185 28.47 -12.43 -9.57
C LYS A 185 28.26 -12.29 -8.06
N ALA A 186 28.56 -13.33 -7.30
CA ALA A 186 28.43 -13.28 -5.85
C ALA A 186 29.53 -12.38 -5.23
N LEU A 187 30.75 -12.43 -5.76
CA LEU A 187 31.86 -11.55 -5.34
C LEU A 187 31.60 -10.08 -5.76
N GLU A 188 31.09 -9.85 -6.97
CA GLU A 188 30.64 -8.51 -7.40
C GLU A 188 29.59 -7.95 -6.45
N TYR A 189 28.64 -8.78 -6.03
CA TYR A 189 27.62 -8.40 -5.07
C TYR A 189 28.22 -8.06 -3.69
N ALA A 190 29.13 -8.91 -3.18
CA ALA A 190 29.82 -8.68 -1.91
C ALA A 190 30.58 -7.35 -1.93
N ASN A 191 31.33 -7.08 -3.01
CA ASN A 191 32.04 -5.81 -3.18
C ASN A 191 31.12 -4.62 -3.25
N ALA A 192 30.03 -4.71 -4.01
CA ALA A 192 29.04 -3.62 -4.13
C ALA A 192 28.32 -3.31 -2.82
N LYS A 193 28.26 -4.28 -1.90
CA LYS A 193 27.64 -4.17 -0.57
C LYS A 193 28.66 -4.00 0.56
N GLU A 194 29.94 -3.88 0.23
CA GLU A 194 31.03 -3.73 1.19
C GLU A 194 31.07 -4.86 2.24
N ILE A 195 30.68 -6.09 1.85
CA ILE A 195 30.71 -7.26 2.72
C ILE A 195 32.13 -7.85 2.71
N GLU A 196 32.81 -7.73 3.85
CA GLU A 196 34.23 -8.12 3.94
C GLU A 196 34.44 -9.64 4.01
N LYS A 197 33.52 -10.39 4.57
CA LYS A 197 33.62 -11.83 4.78
C LYS A 197 32.78 -12.59 3.80
N VAL A 198 33.36 -13.48 3.02
CA VAL A 198 32.68 -14.37 2.08
C VAL A 198 32.97 -15.81 2.43
N ILE A 199 31.96 -16.63 2.64
CA ILE A 199 32.04 -18.04 2.98
C ILE A 199 31.48 -18.83 1.80
N PHE A 200 32.30 -19.69 1.22
CA PHE A 200 31.88 -20.63 0.19
C PHE A 200 31.48 -21.96 0.84
N VAL A 201 30.42 -22.57 0.34
CA VAL A 201 29.95 -23.89 0.78
C VAL A 201 29.77 -24.76 -0.45
N GLY A 202 30.73 -25.60 -0.70
CA GLY A 202 30.79 -26.56 -1.81
C GLY A 202 31.10 -27.97 -1.32
N ASP A 203 31.34 -28.90 -2.25
CA ASP A 203 31.60 -30.31 -1.93
C ASP A 203 32.91 -30.53 -1.16
N GLU A 204 33.84 -29.62 -1.28
CA GLU A 204 35.18 -29.75 -0.61
C GLU A 204 35.10 -29.26 0.84
N GLU A 205 34.23 -28.30 1.14
CA GLU A 205 34.04 -27.70 2.46
C GLU A 205 33.12 -28.52 3.36
N VAL A 206 32.35 -29.47 2.81
CA VAL A 206 31.33 -30.27 3.52
C VAL A 206 31.80 -31.67 3.90
N LYS A 207 33.08 -32.00 3.67
CA LYS A 207 33.69 -33.33 3.98
C LYS A 207 33.93 -33.55 5.46
#